data_739cdeaa5b91785d50d1f844c806f48d
#
_entry.id   739cdeaa5b91785d50d1f844c806f48d
#
_cell.length_a   1.000
_cell.length_b   1.000
_cell.length_c   1.000
_cell.angle_alpha   90.00
_cell.angle_beta   90.00
_cell.angle_gamma   90.00
#
_symmetry.space_group_name_H-M   'P 1'
#
loop_
_entity.id
_entity.type
_entity.pdbx_description
1 polymer ?
#
loop_
_entity_poly.entity_id
_entity_poly.type
_entity_poly.pdbx_seq_one_letter_code
_entity_poly.pdbx_strand_id
1 'polypeptide(L)'
;MKHRSEGTSSPPKARAGSRRRRRHSRHPVWLASLGVLAILAAAIGWNLAPTGDSTDGASTIEAAAAHPNQHRGRPSASPTPSASATARGTSSPAPSPAAGGTGTGPGKSGVTGTSGTASGSRATTTTAPRTTTPTQAPPAPVVAPPAVSGGGAVPGGMSGLAAGSLTQVNAWAAFRGSPVTAVVAFSDRNSWQTITNPWLGSGPEKLSTFAGTWVISQPFFPNGQGDMSSCANGAYSSQWASFGRWLVAKGRPASIVRLAWEFNGDWFPWSVSKTNATTWVNCFRQVVSAIRSTDPQARIDWALNAHSGGAWSVYPGDAYVDIIGVDTYDHWPASTSDATFAAQCAEATGLCSAIAFARQHGKQFSVPEWGLVGKSDTGAGRAGKAGGDNPVYIRNMYNTFKANKDILAYEAYFNDSAPGNVHSSLLNPNENPNGAATYASLW
;
A
#
# COMPACT_ATOMS: atom_id res chain seq x y z
N MET A 1 63.68 18.73 49.10
CA MET A 1 64.16 17.49 49.73
C MET A 1 63.52 16.36 48.93
N LYS A 2 64.30 15.75 48.02
CA LYS A 2 65.01 14.47 48.18
C LYS A 2 64.02 13.33 48.30
N HIS A 3 63.91 12.24 47.52
CA HIS A 3 64.78 11.52 46.58
C HIS A 3 63.84 10.58 45.77
N ARG A 4 63.85 10.38 44.46
CA ARG A 4 64.71 9.55 43.61
C ARG A 4 64.85 8.06 44.01
N SER A 5 64.40 7.15 43.09
CA SER A 5 65.14 6.08 42.40
C SER A 5 64.16 5.21 41.61
N GLU A 6 64.15 5.07 40.35
CA GLU A 6 65.01 4.38 39.38
C GLU A 6 65.14 2.87 39.62
N GLY A 7 64.87 2.11 38.56
CA GLY A 7 65.31 0.73 38.34
C GLY A 7 64.42 0.01 37.32
N THR A 8 64.64 0.13 36.01
CA THR A 8 65.37 -0.72 35.06
C THR A 8 64.94 -2.21 35.14
N SER A 9 64.61 -2.94 34.09
CA SER A 9 65.06 -3.12 32.74
C SER A 9 64.45 -4.40 32.17
N SER A 10 63.93 -4.31 30.99
CA SER A 10 64.10 -5.13 29.75
C SER A 10 63.96 -6.66 29.70
N PRO A 11 63.78 -7.14 28.45
CA PRO A 11 62.91 -8.26 28.06
C PRO A 11 63.77 -9.49 27.64
N PRO A 12 63.45 -10.37 26.74
CA PRO A 12 62.29 -10.93 26.08
C PRO A 12 62.29 -12.49 26.07
N LYS A 13 61.28 -13.10 25.42
CA LYS A 13 61.49 -14.30 24.54
C LYS A 13 60.26 -14.67 23.78
N ALA A 14 60.40 -14.69 22.50
CA ALA A 14 59.53 -15.25 21.51
C ALA A 14 59.35 -16.77 21.64
N ARG A 15 58.18 -17.26 21.33
CA ARG A 15 57.99 -18.60 20.77
C ARG A 15 56.79 -18.68 19.86
N ALA A 16 57.05 -19.32 18.77
CA ALA A 16 56.30 -19.57 17.56
C ALA A 16 54.96 -20.26 17.68
N GLY A 17 54.05 -19.87 16.83
CA GLY A 17 53.42 -20.70 15.84
C GLY A 17 52.23 -21.53 16.22
N SER A 18 51.03 -21.08 15.87
CA SER A 18 50.12 -21.99 15.18
C SER A 18 49.07 -21.19 14.38
N ARG A 19 49.12 -21.31 13.08
CA ARG A 19 48.14 -20.84 12.13
C ARG A 19 46.84 -21.62 12.38
N ARG A 20 45.78 -20.97 12.96
CA ARG A 20 44.40 -21.44 12.85
C ARG A 20 43.72 -20.66 11.75
N ARG A 21 43.44 -21.33 10.66
CA ARG A 21 42.56 -20.88 9.57
C ARG A 21 41.22 -20.43 10.15
N ARG A 22 40.90 -19.14 10.04
CA ARG A 22 39.53 -18.65 10.22
C ARG A 22 38.70 -19.11 9.03
N ARG A 23 37.83 -20.07 9.26
CA ARG A 23 36.70 -20.34 8.37
C ARG A 23 35.76 -19.16 8.49
N HIS A 24 35.60 -18.41 7.42
CA HIS A 24 34.46 -17.51 7.25
C HIS A 24 33.20 -18.35 7.20
N SER A 25 32.43 -18.36 8.26
CA SER A 25 31.05 -18.80 8.22
C SER A 25 30.24 -17.69 7.53
N ARG A 26 29.91 -17.93 6.28
CA ARG A 26 28.87 -17.15 5.59
C ARG A 26 27.56 -17.58 6.22
N HIS A 27 26.96 -16.75 7.03
CA HIS A 27 25.58 -16.93 7.48
C HIS A 27 24.65 -16.60 6.30
N PRO A 28 23.71 -17.48 5.95
CA PRO A 28 22.71 -17.16 4.95
C PRO A 28 21.65 -16.23 5.56
N VAL A 29 21.55 -15.03 5.02
CA VAL A 29 20.51 -14.02 5.29
C VAL A 29 19.23 -14.37 4.52
N TRP A 30 18.72 -15.58 4.58
CA TRP A 30 17.60 -16.02 3.72
C TRP A 30 16.46 -16.73 4.46
N LEU A 31 16.13 -16.35 5.70
CA LEU A 31 14.99 -16.98 6.40
C LEU A 31 14.02 -16.01 7.09
N ALA A 32 14.12 -14.72 6.86
CA ALA A 32 13.18 -13.75 7.47
C ALA A 32 11.96 -13.41 6.58
N SER A 33 11.95 -13.85 5.30
CA SER A 33 10.94 -13.40 4.33
C SER A 33 9.68 -14.25 4.24
N LEU A 34 9.65 -15.42 4.84
CA LEU A 34 8.50 -16.34 4.73
C LEU A 34 7.43 -16.17 5.83
N GLY A 35 7.73 -15.45 6.90
CA GLY A 35 6.81 -15.26 8.01
C GLY A 35 5.77 -14.14 7.83
N VAL A 36 6.05 -13.20 6.92
CA VAL A 36 5.18 -12.01 6.70
C VAL A 36 3.99 -12.32 5.80
N LEU A 37 4.09 -13.35 4.96
CA LEU A 37 3.09 -13.66 3.93
C LEU A 37 1.70 -14.02 4.47
N ALA A 38 1.60 -14.55 5.67
CA ALA A 38 0.32 -15.05 6.19
C ALA A 38 -0.45 -14.02 7.04
N ILE A 39 0.23 -12.96 7.49
CA ILE A 39 -0.38 -12.00 8.43
C ILE A 39 -1.28 -11.00 7.72
N LEU A 40 -0.95 -10.63 6.51
CA LEU A 40 -1.69 -9.62 5.77
C LEU A 40 -2.68 -10.19 4.75
N ALA A 41 -2.56 -11.48 4.40
CA ALA A 41 -3.63 -12.18 3.68
C ALA A 41 -4.94 -12.20 4.48
N ALA A 42 -4.86 -12.19 5.82
CA ALA A 42 -6.02 -12.10 6.70
C ALA A 42 -6.64 -10.70 6.77
N ALA A 43 -5.86 -9.62 6.58
CA ALA A 43 -6.39 -8.26 6.47
C ALA A 43 -7.18 -8.02 5.18
N ILE A 44 -7.12 -8.95 4.22
CA ILE A 44 -7.71 -8.80 2.89
C ILE A 44 -8.91 -9.72 2.68
N GLY A 45 -9.48 -10.24 3.76
CA GLY A 45 -10.82 -10.81 3.75
C GLY A 45 -10.98 -12.14 3.02
N TRP A 46 -10.84 -13.20 3.75
CA TRP A 46 -11.56 -14.44 3.52
C TRP A 46 -12.65 -14.54 4.58
N ASN A 47 -13.85 -14.07 4.25
CA ASN A 47 -15.03 -14.31 5.06
C ASN A 47 -15.63 -15.65 4.69
N LEU A 48 -15.48 -16.63 5.57
CA LEU A 48 -16.40 -17.75 5.69
C LEU A 48 -17.45 -17.33 6.73
N ALA A 49 -18.66 -17.07 6.29
CA ALA A 49 -19.78 -16.73 7.15
C ALA A 49 -20.24 -17.94 7.97
N PRO A 50 -20.51 -17.80 9.28
CA PRO A 50 -21.39 -18.70 9.99
C PRO A 50 -22.84 -18.21 9.87
N THR A 51 -23.72 -19.12 9.50
CA THR A 51 -25.19 -18.95 9.62
C THR A 51 -25.58 -19.02 11.09
N GLY A 52 -26.15 -17.96 11.62
CA GLY A 52 -26.71 -17.94 12.96
C GLY A 52 -27.39 -16.61 13.24
N ASP A 53 -28.70 -16.66 13.25
CA ASP A 53 -29.65 -15.63 13.62
C ASP A 53 -29.44 -15.21 15.09
N SER A 54 -29.15 -13.93 15.35
CA SER A 54 -29.47 -13.27 16.60
C SER A 54 -29.31 -11.76 16.49
N THR A 55 -30.40 -11.08 16.72
CA THR A 55 -30.57 -9.66 16.96
C THR A 55 -29.69 -9.19 18.12
N ASP A 56 -28.65 -8.41 17.82
CA ASP A 56 -28.19 -7.28 18.62
C ASP A 56 -27.05 -6.54 17.88
N GLY A 57 -27.18 -5.22 17.81
CA GLY A 57 -26.41 -4.36 16.94
C GLY A 57 -24.94 -4.15 17.33
N ALA A 58 -24.09 -5.10 17.07
CA ALA A 58 -22.63 -4.91 17.03
C ALA A 58 -22.19 -4.94 15.57
N SER A 59 -22.16 -3.78 14.93
CA SER A 59 -21.51 -3.63 13.61
C SER A 59 -20.01 -3.74 13.81
N THR A 60 -19.48 -4.93 13.56
CA THR A 60 -18.07 -5.09 13.24
C THR A 60 -17.73 -4.23 12.04
N ILE A 61 -16.56 -3.62 12.02
CA ILE A 61 -16.00 -3.04 10.80
C ILE A 61 -15.81 -4.22 9.84
N GLU A 62 -16.81 -4.52 9.04
CA GLU A 62 -16.57 -5.27 7.83
C GLU A 62 -15.62 -4.39 7.02
N ALA A 63 -14.33 -4.72 7.11
CA ALA A 63 -13.37 -4.14 6.21
C ALA A 63 -13.97 -4.34 4.83
N ALA A 64 -14.22 -3.25 4.10
CA ALA A 64 -14.77 -3.25 2.75
C ALA A 64 -13.89 -4.00 1.74
N ALA A 65 -13.13 -4.94 2.22
CA ALA A 65 -12.19 -5.79 1.52
C ALA A 65 -12.80 -7.10 1.03
N ALA A 66 -14.01 -7.51 1.43
CA ALA A 66 -14.53 -8.80 0.99
C ALA A 66 -16.05 -8.88 1.03
N HIS A 67 -16.68 -8.62 -0.10
CA HIS A 67 -17.91 -9.30 -0.46
C HIS A 67 -17.72 -10.08 -1.75
N PRO A 68 -17.55 -11.40 -1.71
CA PRO A 68 -17.77 -12.22 -2.90
C PRO A 68 -19.28 -12.24 -3.17
N ASN A 69 -19.68 -11.83 -4.36
CA ASN A 69 -21.01 -12.01 -4.89
C ASN A 69 -21.41 -13.49 -4.77
N GLN A 70 -22.35 -13.80 -3.87
CA GLN A 70 -23.06 -15.06 -3.91
C GLN A 70 -24.06 -15.03 -5.06
N HIS A 71 -23.70 -15.61 -6.19
CA HIS A 71 -24.68 -16.09 -7.13
C HIS A 71 -25.47 -17.21 -6.46
N ARG A 72 -26.72 -16.93 -6.08
CA ARG A 72 -27.70 -17.93 -5.72
C ARG A 72 -27.98 -18.82 -6.93
N GLY A 73 -27.30 -19.95 -6.98
CA GLY A 73 -27.66 -21.07 -7.82
C GLY A 73 -28.92 -21.71 -7.23
N ARG A 74 -30.00 -21.70 -8.00
CA ARG A 74 -31.26 -22.42 -7.76
C ARG A 74 -30.94 -23.91 -7.56
N PRO A 75 -31.48 -24.62 -6.56
CA PRO A 75 -31.28 -26.06 -6.42
C PRO A 75 -32.00 -26.79 -7.55
N SER A 76 -31.23 -27.49 -8.38
CA SER A 76 -31.75 -28.48 -9.33
C SER A 76 -31.76 -29.82 -8.66
N ALA A 77 -32.93 -30.45 -8.68
CA ALA A 77 -33.21 -31.77 -8.08
C ALA A 77 -32.37 -32.86 -8.72
N SER A 78 -31.82 -33.73 -7.88
CA SER A 78 -31.17 -34.99 -8.27
C SER A 78 -32.21 -35.97 -8.83
N PRO A 79 -31.86 -36.74 -9.85
CA PRO A 79 -32.48 -38.06 -10.03
C PRO A 79 -31.44 -39.17 -9.69
N THR A 80 -31.99 -40.18 -9.03
CA THR A 80 -31.42 -41.44 -8.60
C THR A 80 -30.99 -42.31 -9.81
N PRO A 81 -30.00 -43.25 -9.64
CA PRO A 81 -29.46 -44.02 -10.74
C PRO A 81 -30.31 -45.23 -11.12
N SER A 82 -30.37 -45.52 -12.40
CA SER A 82 -30.81 -46.87 -12.89
C SER A 82 -29.76 -47.41 -13.87
N ALA A 83 -29.59 -48.73 -13.77
CA ALA A 83 -28.53 -49.52 -14.30
C ALA A 83 -28.72 -49.96 -15.76
N SER A 84 -27.58 -50.40 -16.35
CA SER A 84 -27.36 -51.41 -17.40
C SER A 84 -27.64 -51.07 -18.86
N ALA A 85 -26.63 -51.15 -19.72
CA ALA A 85 -26.24 -52.26 -20.58
C ALA A 85 -25.25 -51.85 -21.68
N THR A 86 -24.22 -52.60 -21.75
CA THR A 86 -23.36 -53.11 -22.83
C THR A 86 -23.70 -52.74 -24.29
N ALA A 87 -22.66 -52.28 -25.07
CA ALA A 87 -22.14 -52.85 -26.32
C ALA A 87 -21.07 -51.98 -27.03
N ARG A 88 -19.92 -52.46 -27.16
CA ARG A 88 -19.00 -52.71 -28.29
C ARG A 88 -19.14 -51.88 -29.56
N GLY A 89 -17.93 -51.43 -30.04
CA GLY A 89 -17.65 -51.28 -31.46
C GLY A 89 -16.73 -50.12 -31.79
N THR A 90 -15.45 -50.31 -31.78
CA THR A 90 -14.40 -50.38 -32.85
C THR A 90 -14.16 -49.14 -33.71
N SER A 91 -12.87 -48.78 -33.70
CA SER A 91 -11.94 -48.40 -34.80
C SER A 91 -11.73 -46.94 -35.16
N SER A 92 -10.52 -46.51 -34.89
CA SER A 92 -9.66 -45.55 -35.64
C SER A 92 -9.49 -45.96 -37.11
N PRO A 93 -8.92 -45.16 -38.05
CA PRO A 93 -7.73 -44.32 -37.87
C PRO A 93 -7.65 -43.00 -38.70
N ALA A 94 -6.60 -42.27 -38.49
CA ALA A 94 -6.06 -41.23 -39.32
C ALA A 94 -5.56 -41.72 -40.70
N PRO A 95 -5.30 -40.85 -41.70
CA PRO A 95 -3.92 -40.42 -41.91
C PRO A 95 -3.69 -38.98 -42.46
N SER A 96 -2.53 -38.46 -42.23
CA SER A 96 -1.75 -37.58 -43.11
C SER A 96 -1.21 -38.39 -44.30
N PRO A 97 -0.76 -37.84 -45.45
CA PRO A 97 0.43 -37.01 -45.56
C PRO A 97 0.56 -36.00 -46.73
N ALA A 98 1.50 -35.08 -46.61
CA ALA A 98 2.69 -34.80 -47.44
C ALA A 98 2.61 -34.21 -48.87
N ALA A 99 3.38 -33.15 -49.02
CA ALA A 99 4.54 -32.94 -49.89
C ALA A 99 4.36 -32.31 -51.30
N GLY A 100 5.17 -31.29 -51.55
CA GLY A 100 6.07 -31.31 -52.70
C GLY A 100 6.04 -30.13 -53.61
N GLY A 101 7.25 -29.50 -53.85
CA GLY A 101 7.67 -28.96 -55.10
C GLY A 101 8.14 -27.48 -55.09
N THR A 102 9.39 -27.18 -54.81
CA THR A 102 10.60 -26.96 -55.65
C THR A 102 10.44 -26.03 -56.89
N GLY A 103 11.33 -25.03 -56.93
CA GLY A 103 11.66 -24.31 -58.18
C GLY A 103 12.32 -22.95 -57.88
N THR A 104 13.60 -22.91 -57.66
CA THR A 104 14.80 -22.45 -58.40
C THR A 104 14.75 -21.09 -59.08
N GLY A 105 15.71 -20.26 -58.66
CA GLY A 105 16.12 -18.93 -59.14
C GLY A 105 16.79 -18.97 -60.56
N PRO A 106 17.78 -18.21 -60.96
CA PRO A 106 18.30 -16.90 -60.51
C PRO A 106 18.49 -15.92 -61.69
N GLY A 107 18.92 -14.68 -61.49
CA GLY A 107 19.34 -13.83 -62.60
C GLY A 107 20.00 -12.51 -62.19
N LYS A 108 21.28 -12.47 -62.44
CA LYS A 108 22.29 -11.42 -62.23
C LYS A 108 22.28 -10.36 -63.32
N SER A 109 23.00 -9.26 -62.98
CA SER A 109 23.82 -8.35 -63.84
C SER A 109 23.10 -7.11 -64.35
N GLY A 110 23.63 -5.92 -64.35
CA GLY A 110 24.99 -5.41 -64.25
C GLY A 110 24.99 -3.97 -64.77
N VAL A 111 25.71 -3.12 -64.12
CA VAL A 111 26.86 -2.30 -64.57
C VAL A 111 26.64 -1.08 -65.49
N THR A 112 27.31 0.00 -65.08
CA THR A 112 27.92 1.14 -65.81
C THR A 112 26.97 2.27 -66.22
N GLY A 113 27.20 3.53 -65.97
CA GLY A 113 28.41 4.31 -65.76
C GLY A 113 28.23 5.67 -66.47
N THR A 114 28.83 6.66 -65.91
CA THR A 114 29.40 7.88 -66.53
C THR A 114 28.75 9.24 -66.23
N SER A 115 29.55 9.99 -65.48
CA SER A 115 30.01 11.38 -65.54
C SER A 115 29.19 12.42 -66.30
N GLY A 116 28.97 13.59 -65.70
CA GLY A 116 28.65 14.85 -66.40
C GLY A 116 28.48 16.02 -65.43
N THR A 117 29.58 16.71 -65.23
CA THR A 117 29.89 18.12 -64.95
C THR A 117 28.77 19.11 -64.55
N ALA A 118 28.94 19.73 -63.44
CA ALA A 118 28.81 21.11 -62.94
C ALA A 118 27.88 22.11 -63.69
N SER A 119 26.99 22.74 -62.92
CA SER A 119 26.95 24.20 -62.79
C SER A 119 26.01 24.64 -61.67
N GLY A 120 26.45 25.63 -60.91
CA GLY A 120 25.90 26.08 -59.66
C GLY A 120 24.54 26.75 -59.73
N SER A 121 23.84 26.68 -58.62
CA SER A 121 22.91 27.72 -58.16
C SER A 121 22.56 27.53 -56.69
N ARG A 122 22.98 28.50 -55.93
CA ARG A 122 22.37 29.14 -54.77
C ARG A 122 21.50 28.27 -53.88
N ALA A 123 22.05 27.93 -52.72
CA ALA A 123 21.36 27.31 -51.58
C ALA A 123 20.30 28.25 -50.99
N THR A 124 19.05 27.86 -51.09
CA THR A 124 18.00 28.31 -50.17
C THR A 124 17.90 27.30 -49.03
N THR A 125 18.34 27.73 -47.88
CA THR A 125 18.17 26.97 -46.63
C THR A 125 16.69 26.93 -46.26
N THR A 126 16.04 25.82 -46.58
CA THR A 126 14.72 25.50 -46.00
C THR A 126 14.96 24.92 -44.62
N THR A 127 14.75 25.73 -43.60
CA THR A 127 14.75 25.30 -42.18
C THR A 127 13.58 24.34 -42.00
N ALA A 128 13.88 23.10 -41.70
CA ALA A 128 12.90 22.10 -41.27
C ALA A 128 12.21 22.58 -39.96
N PRO A 129 10.91 22.36 -39.81
CA PRO A 129 10.21 22.70 -38.57
C PRO A 129 10.78 21.85 -37.43
N ARG A 130 11.36 22.55 -36.48
CA ARG A 130 11.77 21.96 -35.18
C ARG A 130 10.51 21.52 -34.47
N THR A 131 10.32 20.22 -34.32
CA THR A 131 9.29 19.63 -33.46
C THR A 131 9.60 20.02 -32.01
N THR A 132 8.94 21.03 -31.53
CA THR A 132 8.98 21.36 -30.10
C THR A 132 8.19 20.32 -29.35
N THR A 133 8.89 19.45 -28.61
CA THR A 133 8.28 18.64 -27.57
C THR A 133 7.55 19.58 -26.60
N PRO A 134 6.27 19.35 -26.27
CA PRO A 134 5.59 20.20 -25.31
C PRO A 134 6.32 20.08 -23.97
N THR A 135 6.98 21.14 -23.56
CA THR A 135 7.46 21.28 -22.18
C THR A 135 6.23 21.34 -21.30
N GLN A 136 5.97 20.27 -20.58
CA GLN A 136 4.89 20.22 -19.58
C GLN A 136 5.18 21.32 -18.57
N ALA A 137 4.26 22.26 -18.43
CA ALA A 137 4.34 23.31 -17.44
C ALA A 137 4.44 22.67 -16.03
N PRO A 138 5.26 23.22 -15.13
CA PRO A 138 5.29 22.75 -13.75
C PRO A 138 3.88 22.81 -13.17
N PRO A 139 3.45 21.80 -12.39
CA PRO A 139 2.18 21.88 -11.69
C PRO A 139 2.14 23.15 -10.83
N ALA A 140 1.00 23.81 -10.82
CA ALA A 140 0.78 24.99 -10.01
C ALA A 140 1.12 24.68 -8.54
N PRO A 141 1.69 25.64 -7.78
CA PRO A 141 2.02 25.41 -6.38
C PRO A 141 0.75 24.97 -5.65
N VAL A 142 0.87 23.83 -4.95
CA VAL A 142 -0.20 23.30 -4.10
C VAL A 142 -0.47 24.35 -3.03
N VAL A 143 -1.61 25.01 -3.11
CA VAL A 143 -2.10 25.85 -2.04
C VAL A 143 -2.37 24.92 -0.87
N ALA A 144 -1.66 25.10 0.23
CA ALA A 144 -1.92 24.34 1.46
C ALA A 144 -3.41 24.50 1.80
N PRO A 145 -4.14 23.40 2.06
CA PRO A 145 -5.52 23.49 2.49
C PRO A 145 -5.58 24.37 3.74
N PRO A 146 -6.66 25.14 3.94
CA PRO A 146 -6.83 25.91 5.16
C PRO A 146 -6.69 24.94 6.34
N ALA A 147 -5.86 25.32 7.31
CA ALA A 147 -5.71 24.57 8.54
C ALA A 147 -7.11 24.35 9.12
N VAL A 148 -7.54 23.10 9.19
CA VAL A 148 -8.81 22.77 9.84
C VAL A 148 -8.59 23.02 11.33
N SER A 149 -9.03 24.16 11.80
CA SER A 149 -9.07 24.52 13.21
C SER A 149 -10.23 23.77 13.87
N GLY A 150 -10.12 22.47 13.92
CA GLY A 150 -10.97 21.59 14.69
C GLY A 150 -10.08 20.90 15.71
N GLY A 151 -10.36 21.06 16.99
CA GLY A 151 -9.64 20.40 18.06
C GLY A 151 -9.71 18.89 17.90
N GLY A 152 -8.80 18.36 17.09
CA GLY A 152 -8.54 16.94 17.07
C GLY A 152 -7.66 16.58 18.26
N ALA A 153 -7.82 15.39 18.78
CA ALA A 153 -7.14 14.94 20.00
C ALA A 153 -5.61 14.89 19.86
N VAL A 154 -5.09 14.88 18.63
CA VAL A 154 -3.64 14.92 18.38
C VAL A 154 -3.24 16.34 17.94
N PRO A 155 -2.34 17.00 18.67
CA PRO A 155 -1.90 18.34 18.32
C PRO A 155 -1.26 18.37 16.92
N GLY A 156 -1.81 19.21 16.02
CA GLY A 156 -1.22 19.53 14.72
C GLY A 156 -1.74 18.74 13.53
N GLY A 157 -2.33 17.56 13.70
CA GLY A 157 -2.86 16.72 12.62
C GLY A 157 -4.33 16.38 12.76
N MET A 158 -4.92 15.80 11.72
CA MET A 158 -6.24 15.18 11.81
C MET A 158 -6.12 13.82 12.49
N SER A 159 -7.15 13.41 13.21
CA SER A 159 -7.17 12.17 13.97
C SER A 159 -8.48 11.42 13.76
N GLY A 160 -8.41 10.12 13.62
CA GLY A 160 -9.58 9.32 13.34
C GLY A 160 -9.42 7.82 13.45
N LEU A 161 -10.14 7.15 12.60
CA LEU A 161 -10.15 5.68 12.54
C LEU A 161 -10.48 5.21 11.12
N ALA A 162 -10.20 3.91 10.86
CA ALA A 162 -10.78 3.21 9.72
C ALA A 162 -12.25 2.89 10.04
N ALA A 163 -13.20 3.36 9.20
CA ALA A 163 -14.62 3.16 9.46
C ALA A 163 -15.45 2.97 8.19
N GLY A 164 -16.48 2.14 8.31
CA GLY A 164 -17.47 1.87 7.27
C GLY A 164 -18.78 2.65 7.43
N SER A 165 -18.98 3.35 8.56
CA SER A 165 -20.24 4.05 8.82
C SER A 165 -20.08 5.24 9.74
N LEU A 166 -21.04 6.17 9.66
CA LEU A 166 -21.10 7.31 10.57
C LEU A 166 -21.39 6.88 12.02
N THR A 167 -22.08 5.77 12.23
CA THR A 167 -22.29 5.18 13.55
C THR A 167 -20.97 4.82 14.23
N GLN A 168 -20.04 4.18 13.50
CA GLN A 168 -18.72 3.85 14.03
C GLN A 168 -17.91 5.11 14.36
N VAL A 169 -17.95 6.11 13.48
CA VAL A 169 -17.29 7.40 13.70
C VAL A 169 -17.80 8.08 14.98
N ASN A 170 -19.12 8.12 15.17
CA ASN A 170 -19.75 8.75 16.33
C ASN A 170 -19.45 7.97 17.63
N ALA A 171 -19.49 6.63 17.57
CA ALA A 171 -19.11 5.79 18.70
C ALA A 171 -17.65 6.01 19.12
N TRP A 172 -16.73 6.13 18.15
CA TRP A 172 -15.33 6.41 18.41
C TRP A 172 -15.10 7.79 19.01
N ALA A 173 -15.80 8.81 18.51
CA ALA A 173 -15.75 10.17 19.07
C ALA A 173 -16.24 10.21 20.51
N ALA A 174 -17.33 9.48 20.83
CA ALA A 174 -17.84 9.34 22.19
C ALA A 174 -16.88 8.57 23.11
N PHE A 175 -16.27 7.49 22.61
CA PHE A 175 -15.30 6.68 23.34
C PHE A 175 -14.08 7.48 23.81
N ARG A 176 -13.52 8.31 22.94
CA ARG A 176 -12.31 9.10 23.25
C ARG A 176 -12.62 10.52 23.75
N GLY A 177 -13.88 10.92 23.81
CA GLY A 177 -14.29 12.26 24.30
C GLY A 177 -13.88 13.43 23.39
N SER A 178 -13.48 13.16 22.13
CA SER A 178 -13.02 14.19 21.19
C SER A 178 -13.47 13.87 19.75
N PRO A 179 -13.67 14.91 18.89
CA PRO A 179 -14.14 14.72 17.53
C PRO A 179 -13.21 13.86 16.68
N VAL A 180 -13.78 13.05 15.80
CA VAL A 180 -13.10 12.41 14.67
C VAL A 180 -13.01 13.44 13.54
N THR A 181 -11.82 13.70 13.03
CA THR A 181 -11.57 14.72 12.00
C THR A 181 -11.11 14.12 10.66
N ALA A 182 -10.70 12.85 10.65
CA ALA A 182 -10.43 12.07 9.44
C ALA A 182 -11.05 10.68 9.55
N VAL A 183 -11.46 10.11 8.42
CA VAL A 183 -11.91 8.73 8.34
C VAL A 183 -11.22 8.04 7.18
N VAL A 184 -10.60 6.89 7.45
CA VAL A 184 -10.03 6.03 6.42
C VAL A 184 -11.10 5.05 5.96
N ALA A 185 -11.37 5.03 4.67
CA ALA A 185 -12.30 4.12 4.03
C ALA A 185 -11.62 3.41 2.86
N PHE A 186 -12.02 2.15 2.64
CA PHE A 186 -11.52 1.34 1.53
C PHE A 186 -12.59 1.24 0.46
N SER A 187 -12.25 1.55 -0.78
CA SER A 187 -13.17 1.31 -1.89
C SER A 187 -13.34 -0.19 -2.12
N ASP A 188 -14.54 -0.59 -2.58
CA ASP A 188 -14.73 -1.91 -3.13
C ASP A 188 -13.91 -2.04 -4.43
N ARG A 189 -13.12 -3.10 -4.54
CA ARG A 189 -12.14 -3.35 -5.62
C ARG A 189 -12.66 -4.26 -6.71
N ASN A 190 -13.96 -4.56 -6.74
CA ASN A 190 -14.49 -5.57 -7.66
C ASN A 190 -14.77 -5.04 -9.07
N SER A 191 -14.90 -3.73 -9.24
CA SER A 191 -15.18 -3.12 -10.54
C SER A 191 -14.71 -1.67 -10.64
N TRP A 192 -14.59 -1.16 -11.86
CA TRP A 192 -14.38 0.27 -12.09
C TRP A 192 -15.51 1.12 -11.54
N GLN A 193 -16.74 0.63 -11.58
CA GLN A 193 -17.90 1.32 -11.01
C GLN A 193 -17.71 1.60 -9.51
N THR A 194 -17.27 0.59 -8.75
CA THR A 194 -17.11 0.71 -7.30
C THR A 194 -15.85 1.48 -6.90
N ILE A 195 -14.82 1.51 -7.75
CA ILE A 195 -13.62 2.34 -7.56
C ILE A 195 -13.90 3.81 -7.87
N THR A 196 -14.59 4.11 -8.98
CA THR A 196 -14.81 5.49 -9.42
C THR A 196 -16.00 6.17 -8.76
N ASN A 197 -16.88 5.40 -8.11
CA ASN A 197 -18.02 5.87 -7.33
C ASN A 197 -18.12 5.11 -6.00
N PRO A 198 -17.16 5.31 -5.08
CA PRO A 198 -17.08 4.55 -3.83
C PRO A 198 -18.33 4.66 -2.97
N TRP A 199 -18.62 3.57 -2.26
CA TRP A 199 -19.80 3.42 -1.38
C TRP A 199 -19.91 4.50 -0.30
N LEU A 200 -18.80 5.08 0.16
CA LEU A 200 -18.80 6.07 1.26
C LEU A 200 -19.63 7.32 0.92
N GLY A 201 -19.79 7.65 -0.34
CA GLY A 201 -20.62 8.76 -0.79
C GLY A 201 -22.07 8.39 -1.08
N SER A 202 -22.53 7.16 -0.81
CA SER A 202 -23.83 6.64 -1.26
C SER A 202 -25.02 6.97 -0.35
N GLY A 203 -24.80 7.34 0.91
CA GLY A 203 -25.89 7.66 1.84
C GLY A 203 -25.40 8.26 3.17
N PRO A 204 -26.30 8.90 3.95
CA PRO A 204 -25.92 9.55 5.20
C PRO A 204 -25.50 8.55 6.28
N GLU A 205 -26.03 7.33 6.27
CA GLU A 205 -25.64 6.22 7.16
C GLU A 205 -24.21 5.71 6.87
N LYS A 206 -23.72 6.01 5.68
CA LYS A 206 -22.31 5.77 5.31
C LYS A 206 -21.46 6.94 5.80
N LEU A 207 -20.82 7.66 4.92
CA LEU A 207 -19.92 8.76 5.29
C LEU A 207 -20.23 10.06 4.54
N SER A 208 -21.31 10.14 3.77
CA SER A 208 -21.61 11.30 2.93
C SER A 208 -21.80 12.57 3.74
N THR A 209 -22.30 12.48 4.97
CA THR A 209 -22.55 13.62 5.90
C THR A 209 -21.44 13.79 6.94
N PHE A 210 -20.39 12.97 6.90
CA PHE A 210 -19.25 13.16 7.78
C PHE A 210 -18.57 14.51 7.52
N ALA A 211 -18.46 15.35 8.55
CA ALA A 211 -17.93 16.71 8.38
C ALA A 211 -16.39 16.76 8.20
N GLY A 212 -15.67 15.73 8.63
CA GLY A 212 -14.21 15.65 8.52
C GLY A 212 -13.72 15.25 7.13
N THR A 213 -12.41 15.01 7.02
CA THR A 213 -11.74 14.64 5.78
C THR A 213 -11.93 13.16 5.45
N TRP A 214 -12.28 12.90 4.21
CA TRP A 214 -12.23 11.54 3.67
C TRP A 214 -10.80 11.18 3.28
N VAL A 215 -10.34 10.03 3.75
CA VAL A 215 -9.13 9.35 3.29
C VAL A 215 -9.59 8.07 2.59
N ILE A 216 -9.39 8.00 1.29
CA ILE A 216 -9.94 6.93 0.48
C ILE A 216 -8.82 6.03 -0.03
N SER A 217 -8.75 4.80 0.47
CA SER A 217 -7.81 3.78 0.00
C SER A 217 -8.29 3.24 -1.35
N GLN A 218 -7.49 3.47 -2.39
CA GLN A 218 -7.79 3.14 -3.78
C GLN A 218 -6.75 2.19 -4.37
N PRO A 219 -7.15 1.10 -5.07
CA PRO A 219 -6.24 0.29 -5.88
C PRO A 219 -5.83 1.05 -7.14
N PHE A 220 -4.92 0.51 -7.95
CA PHE A 220 -4.68 1.04 -9.29
C PHE A 220 -5.73 0.64 -10.33
N PHE A 221 -6.36 -0.51 -10.13
CA PHE A 221 -7.37 -1.10 -11.01
C PHE A 221 -8.17 -2.17 -10.26
N PRO A 222 -9.34 -2.58 -10.77
CA PRO A 222 -10.15 -3.61 -10.12
C PRO A 222 -9.48 -4.98 -10.11
N ASN A 223 -9.78 -5.79 -9.11
CA ASN A 223 -9.32 -7.17 -9.02
C ASN A 223 -9.68 -7.96 -10.29
N GLY A 224 -8.68 -8.55 -10.93
CA GLY A 224 -8.88 -9.36 -12.14
C GLY A 224 -9.29 -8.59 -13.40
N GLN A 225 -9.33 -7.24 -13.37
CA GLN A 225 -9.78 -6.41 -14.50
C GLN A 225 -8.75 -5.34 -14.90
N GLY A 226 -7.47 -5.60 -14.63
CA GLY A 226 -6.42 -4.66 -14.99
C GLY A 226 -5.04 -5.24 -14.75
N ASP A 227 -4.04 -4.55 -15.26
CA ASP A 227 -2.64 -4.88 -15.10
C ASP A 227 -1.75 -3.63 -15.01
N MET A 228 -0.55 -3.82 -14.50
CA MET A 228 0.40 -2.73 -14.24
C MET A 228 0.93 -2.09 -15.52
N SER A 229 1.10 -2.85 -16.60
CA SER A 229 1.63 -2.33 -17.87
C SER A 229 0.61 -1.41 -18.54
N SER A 230 -0.66 -1.84 -18.63
CA SER A 230 -1.76 -1.02 -19.12
C SER A 230 -1.93 0.26 -18.29
N CYS A 231 -1.85 0.15 -16.95
CA CYS A 231 -1.89 1.30 -16.07
C CYS A 231 -0.74 2.28 -16.35
N ALA A 232 0.49 1.79 -16.45
CA ALA A 232 1.68 2.60 -16.70
C ALA A 232 1.62 3.33 -18.06
N ASN A 233 0.89 2.77 -19.01
CA ASN A 233 0.65 3.36 -20.34
C ASN A 233 -0.60 4.26 -20.39
N GLY A 234 -1.26 4.52 -19.24
CA GLY A 234 -2.39 5.45 -19.14
C GLY A 234 -3.73 4.90 -19.61
N ALA A 235 -3.86 3.57 -19.79
CA ALA A 235 -5.10 2.95 -20.26
C ALA A 235 -6.32 3.23 -19.33
N TYR A 236 -6.07 3.56 -18.07
CA TYR A 236 -7.10 3.80 -17.05
C TYR A 236 -7.30 5.30 -16.71
N SER A 237 -6.69 6.21 -17.48
CA SER A 237 -6.74 7.64 -17.17
C SER A 237 -8.17 8.21 -17.19
N SER A 238 -9.05 7.71 -18.06
CA SER A 238 -10.45 8.15 -18.13
C SER A 238 -11.25 7.79 -16.88
N GLN A 239 -11.01 6.59 -16.32
CA GLN A 239 -11.62 6.12 -15.09
C GLN A 239 -11.16 6.96 -13.89
N TRP A 240 -9.86 7.23 -13.78
CA TRP A 240 -9.31 8.03 -12.71
C TRP A 240 -9.71 9.51 -12.81
N ALA A 241 -9.83 10.06 -13.99
CA ALA A 241 -10.44 11.39 -14.20
C ALA A 241 -11.92 11.39 -13.80
N SER A 242 -12.65 10.28 -13.97
CA SER A 242 -14.02 10.15 -13.49
C SER A 242 -14.10 10.13 -11.97
N PHE A 243 -13.16 9.47 -11.31
CA PHE A 243 -13.05 9.49 -9.85
C PHE A 243 -12.78 10.92 -9.31
N GLY A 244 -11.86 11.68 -9.93
CA GLY A 244 -11.64 13.09 -9.56
C GLY A 244 -12.91 13.93 -9.70
N ARG A 245 -13.65 13.80 -10.83
CA ARG A 245 -14.95 14.47 -10.99
C ARG A 245 -15.96 14.07 -9.92
N TRP A 246 -15.98 12.80 -9.53
CA TRP A 246 -16.85 12.31 -8.47
C TRP A 246 -16.54 12.98 -7.13
N LEU A 247 -15.27 13.14 -6.75
CA LEU A 247 -14.89 13.87 -5.53
C LEU A 247 -15.42 15.30 -5.53
N VAL A 248 -15.23 16.02 -6.64
CA VAL A 248 -15.74 17.40 -6.80
C VAL A 248 -17.27 17.44 -6.72
N ALA A 249 -17.95 16.52 -7.41
CA ALA A 249 -19.42 16.43 -7.40
C ALA A 249 -20.00 16.10 -6.01
N LYS A 250 -19.23 15.40 -5.17
CA LYS A 250 -19.60 15.13 -3.76
C LYS A 250 -19.27 16.28 -2.82
N GLY A 251 -18.70 17.38 -3.32
CA GLY A 251 -18.25 18.50 -2.49
C GLY A 251 -17.01 18.15 -1.63
N ARG A 252 -16.18 17.21 -2.11
CA ARG A 252 -15.04 16.65 -1.40
C ARG A 252 -13.71 16.77 -2.17
N PRO A 253 -13.43 17.90 -2.85
CA PRO A 253 -12.24 17.99 -3.71
C PRO A 253 -10.92 17.89 -2.94
N ALA A 254 -10.90 18.26 -1.65
CA ALA A 254 -9.70 18.17 -0.81
C ALA A 254 -9.56 16.82 -0.08
N SER A 255 -10.24 15.78 -0.55
CA SER A 255 -10.06 14.42 -0.01
C SER A 255 -8.64 13.91 -0.18
N ILE A 256 -8.21 13.04 0.72
CA ILE A 256 -6.93 12.35 0.61
C ILE A 256 -7.17 11.02 -0.13
N VAL A 257 -6.43 10.81 -1.19
CA VAL A 257 -6.43 9.56 -1.95
C VAL A 257 -5.21 8.75 -1.54
N ARG A 258 -5.42 7.72 -0.76
CA ARG A 258 -4.42 6.76 -0.34
C ARG A 258 -4.27 5.71 -1.45
N LEU A 259 -3.39 6.02 -2.41
CA LEU A 259 -3.31 5.30 -3.68
C LEU A 259 -2.37 4.11 -3.58
N ALA A 260 -2.86 2.92 -3.96
CA ALA A 260 -2.08 1.68 -4.00
C ALA A 260 -1.33 1.40 -2.68
N TRP A 261 -2.04 1.49 -1.58
CA TRP A 261 -1.48 1.36 -0.23
C TRP A 261 -0.75 0.03 -0.02
N GLU A 262 0.21 0.01 0.90
CA GLU A 262 1.05 -1.15 1.23
C GLU A 262 1.70 -1.80 -0.01
N PHE A 263 2.06 -0.99 -1.00
CA PHE A 263 2.62 -1.42 -2.29
C PHE A 263 3.92 -2.22 -2.16
N ASN A 264 4.64 -2.06 -1.06
CA ASN A 264 5.90 -2.75 -0.77
C ASN A 264 5.71 -4.16 -0.17
N GLY A 265 4.46 -4.56 0.12
CA GLY A 265 4.09 -5.95 0.37
C GLY A 265 4.01 -6.78 -0.92
N ASP A 266 3.56 -8.03 -0.81
CA ASP A 266 3.44 -8.95 -1.95
C ASP A 266 2.01 -9.49 -2.17
N TRP A 267 1.05 -9.04 -1.36
CA TRP A 267 -0.32 -9.56 -1.30
C TRP A 267 -1.30 -8.86 -2.23
N PHE A 268 -1.05 -7.61 -2.63
CA PHE A 268 -1.94 -6.88 -3.53
C PHE A 268 -1.61 -7.08 -5.01
N PRO A 269 -2.59 -6.98 -5.93
CA PRO A 269 -2.33 -6.97 -7.37
C PRO A 269 -1.41 -5.81 -7.80
N TRP A 270 -1.41 -4.70 -7.06
CA TRP A 270 -0.58 -3.53 -7.31
C TRP A 270 0.76 -3.52 -6.55
N SER A 271 1.12 -4.59 -5.89
CA SER A 271 2.41 -4.68 -5.20
C SER A 271 3.59 -4.52 -6.16
N VAL A 272 4.64 -3.84 -5.71
CA VAL A 272 5.87 -3.66 -6.49
C VAL A 272 6.48 -5.00 -6.89
N SER A 273 6.39 -6.02 -6.04
CA SER A 273 6.87 -7.38 -6.31
C SER A 273 6.19 -8.05 -7.52
N LYS A 274 5.04 -7.53 -8.00
CA LYS A 274 4.31 -8.05 -9.17
C LYS A 274 4.76 -7.44 -10.49
N THR A 275 5.67 -6.45 -10.47
CA THR A 275 6.15 -5.73 -11.64
C THR A 275 7.56 -5.19 -11.41
N ASN A 276 8.11 -4.42 -12.33
CA ASN A 276 9.34 -3.67 -12.09
C ASN A 276 9.05 -2.25 -11.56
N ALA A 277 10.04 -1.66 -10.90
CA ALA A 277 9.93 -0.35 -10.27
C ALA A 277 9.50 0.76 -11.24
N THR A 278 10.03 0.78 -12.45
CA THR A 278 9.70 1.80 -13.46
C THR A 278 8.24 1.72 -13.87
N THR A 279 7.73 0.53 -14.14
CA THR A 279 6.31 0.32 -14.49
C THR A 279 5.41 0.74 -13.34
N TRP A 280 5.75 0.38 -12.10
CA TRP A 280 4.99 0.78 -10.91
C TRP A 280 4.92 2.31 -10.77
N VAL A 281 6.07 2.98 -10.82
CA VAL A 281 6.17 4.44 -10.71
C VAL A 281 5.39 5.13 -11.83
N ASN A 282 5.47 4.64 -13.06
CA ASN A 282 4.73 5.20 -14.18
C ASN A 282 3.21 5.03 -14.00
N CYS A 283 2.73 3.87 -13.55
CA CYS A 283 1.32 3.65 -13.22
C CYS A 283 0.84 4.66 -12.16
N PHE A 284 1.56 4.80 -11.06
CA PHE A 284 1.23 5.77 -10.00
C PHE A 284 1.09 7.20 -10.57
N ARG A 285 2.07 7.63 -11.36
CA ARG A 285 2.08 8.96 -11.98
C ARG A 285 0.91 9.18 -12.94
N GLN A 286 0.56 8.18 -13.75
CA GLN A 286 -0.59 8.25 -14.65
C GLN A 286 -1.90 8.42 -13.89
N VAL A 287 -2.10 7.64 -12.84
CA VAL A 287 -3.30 7.71 -11.98
C VAL A 287 -3.41 9.08 -11.32
N VAL A 288 -2.33 9.57 -10.69
CA VAL A 288 -2.31 10.88 -10.04
C VAL A 288 -2.59 12.00 -11.04
N SER A 289 -1.94 11.97 -12.20
CA SER A 289 -2.16 12.98 -13.25
C SER A 289 -3.62 12.98 -13.73
N ALA A 290 -4.23 11.81 -13.87
CA ALA A 290 -5.61 11.67 -14.28
C ALA A 290 -6.59 12.20 -13.23
N ILE A 291 -6.40 11.89 -11.95
CA ILE A 291 -7.21 12.42 -10.84
C ILE A 291 -7.10 13.96 -10.82
N ARG A 292 -5.88 14.49 -10.81
CA ARG A 292 -5.64 15.93 -10.71
C ARG A 292 -6.08 16.73 -11.94
N SER A 293 -6.25 16.07 -13.08
CA SER A 293 -6.80 16.73 -14.28
C SER A 293 -8.25 17.20 -14.09
N THR A 294 -8.98 16.62 -13.14
CA THR A 294 -10.39 16.92 -12.86
C THR A 294 -10.65 17.33 -11.41
N ASP A 295 -9.74 17.00 -10.51
CA ASP A 295 -9.73 17.45 -9.11
C ASP A 295 -8.29 17.86 -8.71
N PRO A 296 -7.88 19.09 -8.99
CA PRO A 296 -6.54 19.56 -8.64
C PRO A 296 -6.30 19.72 -7.14
N GLN A 297 -7.34 19.62 -6.31
CA GLN A 297 -7.24 19.72 -4.86
C GLN A 297 -7.05 18.38 -4.17
N ALA A 298 -7.23 17.25 -4.89
CA ALA A 298 -7.03 15.92 -4.33
C ALA A 298 -5.60 15.75 -3.81
N ARG A 299 -5.47 15.35 -2.56
CA ARG A 299 -4.18 15.12 -1.90
C ARG A 299 -3.81 13.65 -2.01
N ILE A 300 -2.60 13.39 -2.40
CA ILE A 300 -2.14 12.01 -2.68
C ILE A 300 -1.26 11.53 -1.53
N ASP A 301 -1.68 10.43 -0.92
CA ASP A 301 -0.94 9.72 0.11
C ASP A 301 -0.28 8.48 -0.47
N TRP A 302 1.05 8.44 -0.38
CA TRP A 302 1.88 7.31 -0.78
C TRP A 302 2.22 6.49 0.46
N ALA A 303 1.36 5.50 0.76
CA ALA A 303 1.36 4.74 2.01
C ALA A 303 2.05 3.38 1.85
N LEU A 304 3.10 3.16 2.63
CA LEU A 304 3.86 1.92 2.70
C LEU A 304 3.48 1.08 3.94
N ASN A 305 3.84 -0.20 3.93
CA ASN A 305 3.78 -1.07 5.11
C ASN A 305 5.12 -1.04 5.85
N ALA A 306 5.10 -0.80 7.15
CA ALA A 306 6.30 -0.67 7.99
C ALA A 306 7.12 -1.96 8.12
N HIS A 307 6.49 -3.12 7.91
CA HIS A 307 7.10 -4.43 8.14
C HIS A 307 7.56 -5.12 6.84
N SER A 308 7.56 -4.38 5.73
CA SER A 308 7.94 -4.86 4.39
C SER A 308 9.08 -4.00 3.83
N GLY A 309 10.03 -4.63 3.15
CA GLY A 309 11.18 -3.90 2.59
C GLY A 309 10.88 -3.20 1.26
N GLY A 310 11.88 -2.51 0.70
CA GLY A 310 11.90 -2.12 -0.71
C GLY A 310 11.07 -0.89 -1.11
N ALA A 311 10.56 -0.11 -0.16
CA ALA A 311 9.66 1.01 -0.49
C ALA A 311 10.34 2.18 -1.20
N TRP A 312 11.48 2.65 -0.70
CA TRP A 312 12.08 3.94 -1.10
C TRP A 312 12.49 4.03 -2.57
N SER A 313 12.86 2.91 -3.17
CA SER A 313 13.29 2.85 -4.59
C SER A 313 12.18 3.11 -5.61
N VAL A 314 10.92 3.12 -5.18
CA VAL A 314 9.74 3.35 -6.03
C VAL A 314 8.99 4.62 -5.67
N TYR A 315 9.67 5.58 -5.03
CA TYR A 315 9.07 6.88 -4.77
C TYR A 315 8.72 7.60 -6.08
N PRO A 316 7.45 7.98 -6.26
CA PRO A 316 7.00 8.55 -7.55
C PRO A 316 7.54 9.96 -7.83
N GLY A 317 8.11 10.60 -6.81
CA GLY A 317 8.62 11.97 -6.87
C GLY A 317 7.67 13.02 -6.31
N ASP A 318 8.26 14.13 -5.86
CA ASP A 318 7.59 15.19 -5.08
C ASP A 318 6.39 15.82 -5.77
N ALA A 319 6.37 15.86 -7.10
CA ALA A 319 5.25 16.39 -7.88
C ALA A 319 3.98 15.53 -7.80
N TYR A 320 4.10 14.26 -7.42
CA TYR A 320 3.01 13.29 -7.44
C TYR A 320 2.52 12.90 -6.04
N VAL A 321 3.26 13.25 -4.99
CA VAL A 321 2.99 12.86 -3.61
C VAL A 321 2.86 14.10 -2.74
N ASP A 322 1.82 14.16 -1.91
CA ASP A 322 1.62 15.21 -0.92
C ASP A 322 1.92 14.74 0.50
N ILE A 323 1.69 13.45 0.75
CA ILE A 323 1.79 12.82 2.07
C ILE A 323 2.55 11.49 1.92
N ILE A 324 3.47 11.24 2.85
CA ILE A 324 4.15 9.95 3.00
C ILE A 324 3.46 9.18 4.12
N GLY A 325 2.71 8.14 3.75
CA GLY A 325 1.97 7.31 4.70
C GLY A 325 2.74 6.06 5.12
N VAL A 326 2.48 5.57 6.32
CA VAL A 326 3.01 4.30 6.80
C VAL A 326 1.98 3.57 7.66
N ASP A 327 1.67 2.33 7.30
CA ASP A 327 0.86 1.45 8.11
C ASP A 327 1.75 0.68 9.08
N THR A 328 1.47 0.78 10.36
CA THR A 328 2.32 0.20 11.40
C THR A 328 1.49 -0.39 12.55
N TYR A 329 1.88 -1.57 13.00
CA TYR A 329 1.19 -2.30 14.04
C TYR A 329 2.16 -2.80 15.11
N ASP A 330 1.65 -3.11 16.31
CA ASP A 330 2.45 -3.58 17.43
C ASP A 330 2.90 -5.04 17.28
N HIS A 331 3.71 -5.30 16.26
CA HIS A 331 4.29 -6.61 16.00
C HIS A 331 5.61 -6.52 15.22
N TRP A 332 6.35 -7.62 15.18
CA TRP A 332 7.55 -7.81 14.36
C TRP A 332 8.64 -6.73 14.44
N PRO A 333 9.16 -6.43 15.65
CA PRO A 333 8.85 -7.00 16.96
C PRO A 333 7.74 -6.25 17.71
N ALA A 334 7.19 -6.87 18.75
CA ALA A 334 6.30 -6.19 19.68
C ALA A 334 7.03 -5.07 20.45
N SER A 335 6.37 -3.94 20.63
CA SER A 335 6.91 -2.75 21.29
C SER A 335 6.51 -2.69 22.76
N THR A 336 6.98 -3.64 23.57
CA THR A 336 6.61 -3.77 24.98
C THR A 336 7.36 -2.84 25.93
N SER A 337 8.30 -2.04 25.41
CA SER A 337 9.03 -1.00 26.14
C SER A 337 9.35 0.17 25.20
N ASP A 338 9.75 1.32 25.75
CA ASP A 338 10.18 2.46 24.94
C ASP A 338 11.38 2.12 24.05
N ALA A 339 12.29 1.29 24.53
CA ALA A 339 13.44 0.84 23.77
C ALA A 339 13.06 -0.06 22.58
N THR A 340 12.13 -1.00 22.77
CA THR A 340 11.64 -1.87 21.67
C THR A 340 10.79 -1.10 20.68
N PHE A 341 10.01 -0.11 21.14
CA PHE A 341 9.31 0.81 20.25
C PHE A 341 10.29 1.63 19.38
N ALA A 342 11.32 2.21 20.02
CA ALA A 342 12.33 2.97 19.30
C ALA A 342 13.05 2.11 18.24
N ALA A 343 13.34 0.85 18.55
CA ALA A 343 13.94 -0.09 17.59
C ALA A 343 13.01 -0.38 16.41
N GLN A 344 11.73 -0.68 16.65
CA GLN A 344 10.72 -0.90 15.62
C GLN A 344 10.54 0.37 14.76
N CYS A 345 10.43 1.54 15.39
CA CYS A 345 10.29 2.82 14.70
C CYS A 345 11.45 3.10 13.75
N ALA A 346 12.67 2.72 14.12
CA ALA A 346 13.90 2.95 13.37
C ALA A 346 14.21 1.88 12.30
N GLU A 347 13.35 0.87 12.14
CA GLU A 347 13.52 -0.09 11.03
C GLU A 347 13.52 0.61 9.67
N ALA A 348 14.08 -0.05 8.66
CA ALA A 348 14.31 0.54 7.33
C ALA A 348 13.05 1.16 6.70
N THR A 349 11.88 0.58 6.96
CA THR A 349 10.56 1.09 6.53
C THR A 349 9.67 1.44 7.72
N GLY A 350 10.23 1.52 8.93
CA GLY A 350 9.52 1.86 10.16
C GLY A 350 9.02 3.31 10.20
N LEU A 351 8.19 3.60 11.19
CA LEU A 351 7.53 4.91 11.35
C LEU A 351 8.54 6.07 11.40
N CYS A 352 9.63 5.94 12.15
CA CYS A 352 10.65 7.00 12.24
C CYS A 352 11.37 7.22 10.90
N SER A 353 11.60 6.16 10.13
CA SER A 353 12.19 6.25 8.80
C SER A 353 11.25 6.92 7.80
N ALA A 354 9.94 6.63 7.88
CA ALA A 354 8.93 7.31 7.06
C ALA A 354 8.82 8.81 7.39
N ILE A 355 8.85 9.17 8.68
CA ILE A 355 8.86 10.57 9.13
C ILE A 355 10.12 11.30 8.63
N ALA A 356 11.29 10.66 8.73
CA ALA A 356 12.54 11.24 8.24
C ALA A 356 12.52 11.44 6.72
N PHE A 357 11.98 10.48 5.97
CA PHE A 357 11.80 10.57 4.52
C PHE A 357 10.83 11.70 4.15
N ALA A 358 9.71 11.84 4.87
CA ALA A 358 8.77 12.93 4.67
C ALA A 358 9.44 14.30 4.86
N ARG A 359 10.22 14.48 5.93
CA ARG A 359 10.99 15.70 6.18
C ARG A 359 12.02 15.99 5.09
N GLN A 360 12.74 14.98 4.63
CA GLN A 360 13.72 15.11 3.54
C GLN A 360 13.08 15.63 2.25
N HIS A 361 11.86 15.20 1.96
CA HIS A 361 11.10 15.59 0.77
C HIS A 361 10.20 16.80 0.97
N GLY A 362 10.20 17.44 2.14
CA GLY A 362 9.31 18.58 2.47
C GLY A 362 7.83 18.20 2.42
N LYS A 363 7.49 16.94 2.76
CA LYS A 363 6.12 16.41 2.76
C LYS A 363 5.58 16.29 4.17
N GLN A 364 4.26 16.23 4.28
CA GLN A 364 3.62 15.75 5.50
C GLN A 364 3.74 14.23 5.59
N PHE A 365 3.63 13.68 6.80
CA PHE A 365 3.47 12.23 6.98
C PHE A 365 2.07 11.89 7.49
N SER A 366 1.68 10.64 7.30
CA SER A 366 0.45 10.06 7.85
C SER A 366 0.70 8.67 8.42
N VAL A 367 -0.22 8.25 9.29
CA VAL A 367 -0.30 6.85 9.72
C VAL A 367 -1.74 6.38 9.50
N PRO A 368 -2.06 5.98 8.25
CA PRO A 368 -3.40 5.62 7.84
C PRO A 368 -3.98 4.42 8.57
N GLU A 369 -3.11 3.50 8.96
CA GLU A 369 -3.46 2.32 9.74
C GLU A 369 -2.43 2.11 10.84
N TRP A 370 -2.90 2.04 12.08
CA TRP A 370 -2.09 1.61 13.20
C TRP A 370 -2.94 1.00 14.30
N GLY A 371 -2.35 0.11 15.08
CA GLY A 371 -3.10 -0.53 16.14
C GLY A 371 -2.30 -1.56 16.92
N LEU A 372 -2.91 -2.08 17.96
CA LEU A 372 -2.44 -3.24 18.69
C LEU A 372 -2.56 -4.50 17.84
N VAL A 373 -1.88 -5.56 18.24
CA VAL A 373 -2.00 -6.89 17.63
C VAL A 373 -2.23 -7.93 18.71
N GLY A 374 -3.33 -8.66 18.62
CA GLY A 374 -3.71 -9.68 19.61
C GLY A 374 -2.70 -10.83 19.71
N LYS A 375 -2.35 -11.24 20.94
CA LYS A 375 -1.45 -12.38 21.18
C LYS A 375 -2.05 -13.73 20.85
N SER A 376 -3.37 -13.82 20.93
CA SER A 376 -4.12 -15.07 20.68
C SER A 376 -4.29 -15.39 19.21
N ASP A 377 -3.99 -14.46 18.34
CA ASP A 377 -4.08 -14.70 16.90
C ASP A 377 -2.92 -15.61 16.48
N THR A 378 -3.27 -16.85 16.19
CA THR A 378 -2.36 -17.87 15.66
C THR A 378 -2.18 -17.76 14.15
N GLY A 379 -2.67 -16.70 13.51
CA GLY A 379 -2.42 -16.40 12.11
C GLY A 379 -0.91 -16.49 11.83
N ALA A 380 -0.54 -16.97 10.66
CA ALA A 380 0.82 -17.33 10.31
C ALA A 380 1.82 -16.23 10.70
N GLY A 381 2.71 -16.55 11.62
CA GLY A 381 3.82 -15.73 12.05
C GLY A 381 3.56 -14.75 13.20
N ARG A 382 2.36 -14.59 13.74
CA ARG A 382 2.09 -13.67 14.86
C ARG A 382 2.34 -14.24 16.24
N ALA A 383 2.32 -15.56 16.40
CA ALA A 383 2.57 -16.20 17.70
C ALA A 383 3.89 -15.73 18.30
N GLY A 384 3.83 -15.09 19.49
CA GLY A 384 4.98 -14.57 20.20
C GLY A 384 5.65 -13.33 19.59
N LYS A 385 5.07 -12.71 18.55
CA LYS A 385 5.58 -11.49 17.90
C LYS A 385 4.71 -10.26 18.14
N ALA A 386 3.47 -10.47 18.58
CA ALA A 386 2.50 -9.41 18.86
C ALA A 386 2.59 -8.90 20.28
N GLY A 387 2.33 -7.61 20.50
CA GLY A 387 2.35 -6.97 21.80
C GLY A 387 1.15 -7.30 22.68
N GLY A 388 0.01 -7.64 22.08
CA GLY A 388 -1.26 -7.84 22.77
C GLY A 388 -1.87 -6.53 23.25
N ASP A 389 -2.57 -6.57 24.39
CA ASP A 389 -3.13 -5.39 25.04
C ASP A 389 -2.00 -4.54 25.66
N ASN A 390 -1.41 -3.68 24.85
CA ASN A 390 -0.15 -3.01 25.12
C ASN A 390 -0.29 -1.47 25.22
N PRO A 391 -0.50 -0.91 26.42
CA PRO A 391 -0.58 0.52 26.62
C PRO A 391 0.74 1.28 26.33
N VAL A 392 1.89 0.59 26.34
CA VAL A 392 3.18 1.21 26.02
C VAL A 392 3.21 1.62 24.53
N TYR A 393 2.75 0.75 23.64
CA TYR A 393 2.65 1.08 22.20
C TYR A 393 1.73 2.28 21.96
N ILE A 394 0.52 2.28 22.53
CA ILE A 394 -0.44 3.39 22.42
C ILE A 394 0.19 4.72 22.85
N ARG A 395 0.84 4.74 24.02
CA ARG A 395 1.50 5.95 24.53
C ARG A 395 2.64 6.43 23.63
N ASN A 396 3.45 5.50 23.12
CA ASN A 396 4.57 5.86 22.24
C ASN A 396 4.11 6.37 20.88
N MET A 397 3.03 5.80 20.31
CA MET A 397 2.40 6.33 19.10
C MET A 397 1.92 7.77 19.30
N TYR A 398 1.17 8.04 20.39
CA TYR A 398 0.74 9.40 20.73
C TYR A 398 1.90 10.38 20.86
N ASN A 399 2.95 9.99 21.60
CA ASN A 399 4.14 10.82 21.78
C ASN A 399 4.86 11.10 20.45
N THR A 400 4.91 10.12 19.55
CA THR A 400 5.49 10.28 18.21
C THR A 400 4.68 11.26 17.37
N PHE A 401 3.35 11.18 17.38
CA PHE A 401 2.49 12.15 16.71
C PHE A 401 2.67 13.56 17.26
N LYS A 402 2.67 13.69 18.59
CA LYS A 402 2.87 14.97 19.27
C LYS A 402 4.25 15.59 18.97
N ALA A 403 5.30 14.78 18.92
CA ALA A 403 6.66 15.24 18.63
C ALA A 403 6.84 15.71 17.17
N ASN A 404 6.01 15.21 16.24
CA ASN A 404 6.07 15.51 14.82
C ASN A 404 4.81 16.22 14.29
N LYS A 405 4.11 16.94 15.17
CA LYS A 405 2.85 17.63 14.87
C LYS A 405 2.95 18.68 13.75
N ASP A 406 4.15 19.17 13.49
CA ASP A 406 4.44 20.18 12.47
C ASP A 406 4.28 19.64 11.04
N ILE A 407 4.43 18.33 10.85
CA ILE A 407 4.26 17.68 9.56
C ILE A 407 3.25 16.52 9.56
N LEU A 408 2.56 16.26 10.67
CA LEU A 408 1.51 15.24 10.72
C LEU A 408 0.29 15.69 9.92
N ALA A 409 -0.05 14.97 8.85
CA ALA A 409 -1.28 15.19 8.11
C ALA A 409 -2.47 14.57 8.84
N TYR A 410 -2.38 13.29 9.16
CA TYR A 410 -3.41 12.56 9.91
C TYR A 410 -2.86 11.25 10.47
N GLU A 411 -3.55 10.73 11.48
CA GLU A 411 -3.44 9.36 11.94
C GLU A 411 -4.84 8.71 12.01
N ALA A 412 -4.92 7.40 11.85
CA ALA A 412 -6.17 6.68 11.99
C ALA A 412 -5.96 5.31 12.66
N TYR A 413 -6.62 5.11 13.80
CA TYR A 413 -6.60 3.83 14.48
C TYR A 413 -7.38 2.78 13.67
N PHE A 414 -6.83 1.60 13.53
CA PHE A 414 -7.48 0.46 12.88
C PHE A 414 -8.13 -0.41 13.95
N ASN A 415 -9.42 -0.15 14.25
CA ASN A 415 -10.17 -0.84 15.30
C ASN A 415 -10.84 -2.08 14.73
N ASP A 416 -10.18 -3.23 14.82
CA ASP A 416 -10.61 -4.47 14.17
C ASP A 416 -10.62 -5.66 15.13
N SER A 417 -11.66 -6.50 15.02
CA SER A 417 -11.85 -7.74 15.77
C SER A 417 -12.17 -8.94 14.86
N ALA A 418 -11.99 -8.77 13.53
CA ALA A 418 -12.31 -9.84 12.59
C ALA A 418 -11.39 -11.06 12.79
N PRO A 419 -11.92 -12.28 12.72
CA PRO A 419 -11.12 -13.49 12.83
C PRO A 419 -10.00 -13.53 11.80
N GLY A 420 -8.77 -13.83 12.26
CA GLY A 420 -7.60 -13.90 11.40
C GLY A 420 -6.97 -12.54 11.05
N ASN A 421 -7.52 -11.44 11.54
CA ASN A 421 -6.96 -10.10 11.39
C ASN A 421 -6.14 -9.70 12.64
N VAL A 422 -5.83 -8.41 12.82
CA VAL A 422 -4.91 -7.91 13.84
C VAL A 422 -5.44 -7.95 15.27
N HIS A 423 -6.76 -8.04 15.47
CA HIS A 423 -7.39 -8.01 16.80
C HIS A 423 -6.98 -6.77 17.62
N SER A 424 -7.02 -5.62 16.96
CA SER A 424 -6.64 -4.32 17.53
C SER A 424 -7.78 -3.64 18.28
N SER A 425 -8.96 -4.24 18.35
CA SER A 425 -10.19 -3.59 18.79
C SER A 425 -10.11 -3.05 20.22
N LEU A 426 -10.38 -1.74 20.36
CA LEU A 426 -10.51 -1.00 21.61
C LEU A 426 -11.99 -0.75 21.97
N LEU A 427 -12.89 -0.90 20.98
CA LEU A 427 -14.30 -0.58 21.13
C LEU A 427 -15.16 -1.49 20.25
N ASN A 428 -16.18 -2.12 20.84
CA ASN A 428 -17.22 -2.90 20.16
C ASN A 428 -16.70 -4.03 19.22
N PRO A 429 -16.08 -5.10 19.77
CA PRO A 429 -15.82 -5.38 21.18
C PRO A 429 -14.56 -4.67 21.69
N ASN A 430 -14.42 -4.58 23.01
CA ASN A 430 -13.15 -4.16 23.62
C ASN A 430 -12.28 -5.39 23.92
N GLU A 431 -11.39 -5.73 23.01
CA GLU A 431 -10.45 -6.85 23.15
C GLU A 431 -9.15 -6.46 23.87
N ASN A 432 -8.89 -5.15 23.99
CA ASN A 432 -7.65 -4.60 24.52
C ASN A 432 -7.94 -3.52 25.59
N PRO A 433 -8.46 -3.89 26.77
CA PRO A 433 -8.98 -2.93 27.75
C PRO A 433 -7.93 -1.95 28.31
N ASN A 434 -6.65 -2.37 28.49
CA ASN A 434 -5.59 -1.46 28.96
C ASN A 434 -5.18 -0.48 27.85
N GLY A 435 -5.09 -0.96 26.60
CA GLY A 435 -4.89 -0.13 25.43
C GLY A 435 -6.02 0.88 25.25
N ALA A 436 -7.28 0.43 25.38
CA ALA A 436 -8.47 1.27 25.30
C ALA A 436 -8.47 2.39 26.34
N ALA A 437 -8.22 2.06 27.62
CA ALA A 437 -8.13 3.05 28.69
C ALA A 437 -7.02 4.08 28.41
N THR A 438 -5.86 3.62 27.95
CA THR A 438 -4.73 4.49 27.60
C THR A 438 -5.07 5.39 26.42
N TYR A 439 -5.67 4.83 25.37
CA TYR A 439 -6.10 5.61 24.19
C TYR A 439 -7.09 6.70 24.61
N ALA A 440 -8.18 6.34 25.31
CA ALA A 440 -9.19 7.29 25.74
C ALA A 440 -8.66 8.39 26.68
N SER A 441 -7.55 8.13 27.40
CA SER A 441 -6.93 9.15 28.27
C SER A 441 -6.03 10.14 27.54
N LEU A 442 -5.59 9.83 26.31
CA LEU A 442 -4.63 10.61 25.54
C LEU A 442 -5.28 11.35 24.37
N TRP A 443 -6.32 10.78 23.74
CA TRP A 443 -7.04 11.31 22.60
C TRP A 443 -8.34 11.97 23.00
#